data_a6b336c06506457a497fd8a6cd34e6ac
#
_entry.id   a6b336c06506457a497fd8a6cd34e6ac
#
_cell.length_a   1.000
_cell.length_b   1.000
_cell.length_c   1.000
_cell.angle_alpha   90.00
_cell.angle_beta   90.00
_cell.angle_gamma   90.00
#
_symmetry.space_group_name_H-M   'P 1'
#
loop_
_entity.id
_entity.type
_entity.pdbx_description
1 polymer ?
#
loop_
_entity_poly.entity_id
_entity_poly.type
_entity_poly.pdbx_seq_one_letter_code
_entity_poly.pdbx_strand_id
1 'polypeptide(L)'
;MKKIACLFSLLFAVSMIALAAEPAAIKAEHPWARETPPTVTTGAAYMTLVNQSNQADRLLSAAGEVATTIELHTHVQEGDMMKMRPVEAIEVKPGEPAVLEPGGLHIMLIGLKQPLVEGQRFKLLLNFEKAGKVPVEVQVTKTDPAHEGHKEHKEHTEHSGGMHKP
;
A
#
# COMPACT_ATOMS: atom_id res chain seq x y z
N MET A 1 2.43 55.47 -57.44
CA MET A 1 3.38 55.00 -56.49
C MET A 1 2.60 54.37 -55.33
N LYS A 2 2.41 53.03 -55.38
CA LYS A 2 1.62 52.25 -54.42
C LYS A 2 2.57 51.45 -53.54
N LYS A 3 2.62 51.75 -52.24
CA LYS A 3 3.45 51.03 -51.26
C LYS A 3 2.61 49.88 -50.70
N ILE A 4 3.02 48.65 -51.02
CA ILE A 4 2.45 47.41 -50.47
C ILE A 4 3.18 47.10 -49.18
N ALA A 5 2.50 47.18 -48.04
CA ALA A 5 3.02 46.76 -46.71
C ALA A 5 2.71 45.28 -46.54
N CYS A 6 3.73 44.43 -46.59
CA CYS A 6 3.63 43.02 -46.20
C CYS A 6 3.63 42.91 -44.67
N LEU A 7 2.47 42.52 -44.11
CA LEU A 7 2.35 42.15 -42.71
C LEU A 7 2.79 40.70 -42.55
N PHE A 8 3.98 40.51 -42.00
CA PHE A 8 4.50 39.18 -41.64
C PHE A 8 3.94 38.79 -40.25
N SER A 9 2.87 37.99 -40.28
CA SER A 9 2.26 37.43 -39.06
C SER A 9 3.06 36.20 -38.61
N LEU A 10 3.93 36.39 -37.61
CA LEU A 10 4.72 35.31 -37.00
C LEU A 10 3.85 34.54 -36.03
N LEU A 11 3.33 33.38 -36.46
CA LEU A 11 2.56 32.45 -35.64
C LEU A 11 3.54 31.73 -34.69
N PHE A 12 3.56 32.15 -33.44
CA PHE A 12 4.33 31.49 -32.37
C PHE A 12 3.53 30.29 -31.91
N ALA A 13 3.83 29.10 -32.44
CA ALA A 13 3.28 27.84 -31.96
C ALA A 13 3.95 27.46 -30.63
N VAL A 14 3.25 27.71 -29.52
CA VAL A 14 3.66 27.21 -28.19
C VAL A 14 3.36 25.71 -28.16
N SER A 15 4.38 24.89 -28.37
CA SER A 15 4.33 23.45 -28.13
C SER A 15 4.22 23.21 -26.63
N MET A 16 3.02 22.90 -26.14
CA MET A 16 2.82 22.31 -24.81
C MET A 16 3.45 20.91 -24.82
N ILE A 17 4.65 20.79 -24.27
CA ILE A 17 5.22 19.49 -23.92
C ILE A 17 4.40 18.98 -22.73
N ALA A 18 3.50 18.04 -22.99
CA ALA A 18 2.86 17.26 -21.93
C ALA A 18 3.97 16.46 -21.25
N LEU A 19 4.34 16.86 -20.03
CA LEU A 19 5.22 16.09 -19.19
C LEU A 19 4.45 14.82 -18.77
N ALA A 20 4.66 13.76 -19.54
CA ALA A 20 4.17 12.44 -19.15
C ALA A 20 4.85 12.09 -17.82
N ALA A 21 4.06 11.94 -16.76
CA ALA A 21 4.58 11.46 -15.48
C ALA A 21 5.18 10.06 -15.75
N GLU A 22 6.48 9.92 -15.54
CA GLU A 22 7.14 8.62 -15.57
C GLU A 22 6.40 7.69 -14.59
N PRO A 23 6.13 6.43 -14.96
CA PRO A 23 5.50 5.48 -14.05
C PRO A 23 6.35 5.39 -12.78
N ALA A 24 5.70 5.48 -11.62
CA ALA A 24 6.40 5.41 -10.33
C ALA A 24 7.26 4.14 -10.29
N ALA A 25 8.54 4.30 -9.98
CA ALA A 25 9.49 3.19 -9.91
C ALA A 25 9.07 2.11 -8.89
N ILE A 26 8.29 2.51 -7.87
CA ILE A 26 7.72 1.62 -6.85
C ILE A 26 6.20 1.62 -6.99
N LYS A 27 5.61 0.41 -7.01
CA LYS A 27 4.17 0.17 -7.00
C LYS A 27 3.76 -0.45 -5.67
N ALA A 28 2.75 0.11 -5.03
CA ALA A 28 2.08 -0.53 -3.89
C ALA A 28 0.89 -1.36 -4.42
N GLU A 29 0.89 -2.65 -4.14
CA GLU A 29 -0.16 -3.57 -4.52
C GLU A 29 -0.99 -3.99 -3.30
N HIS A 30 -2.31 -4.10 -3.48
CA HIS A 30 -3.28 -4.52 -2.46
C HIS A 30 -3.12 -3.77 -1.12
N PRO A 31 -3.10 -2.43 -1.12
CA PRO A 31 -2.96 -1.67 0.11
C PRO A 31 -4.25 -1.76 0.94
N TRP A 32 -4.14 -2.29 2.15
CA TRP A 32 -5.26 -2.47 3.05
C TRP A 32 -4.88 -2.20 4.51
N ALA A 33 -5.89 -1.96 5.34
CA ALA A 33 -5.74 -1.84 6.79
C ALA A 33 -6.86 -2.62 7.46
N ARG A 34 -6.57 -3.21 8.62
CA ARG A 34 -7.59 -3.91 9.39
C ARG A 34 -8.51 -2.91 10.09
N GLU A 35 -9.82 -3.18 10.10
CA GLU A 35 -10.77 -2.41 10.90
C GLU A 35 -10.38 -2.41 12.38
N THR A 36 -10.74 -1.36 13.12
CA THR A 36 -10.42 -1.24 14.55
C THR A 36 -11.68 -1.03 15.39
N PRO A 37 -11.75 -1.65 16.59
CA PRO A 37 -12.80 -1.31 17.54
C PRO A 37 -12.78 0.18 17.92
N PRO A 38 -13.92 0.80 18.27
CA PRO A 38 -14.00 2.23 18.59
C PRO A 38 -13.09 2.72 19.71
N THR A 39 -12.71 1.82 20.63
CA THR A 39 -11.86 2.14 21.78
C THR A 39 -10.36 1.99 21.50
N VAL A 40 -9.99 1.48 20.32
CA VAL A 40 -8.59 1.25 19.95
C VAL A 40 -8.06 2.43 19.17
N THR A 41 -6.96 3.00 19.64
CA THR A 41 -6.30 4.17 19.02
C THR A 41 -5.10 3.83 18.15
N THR A 42 -4.85 2.53 17.93
CA THR A 42 -3.76 2.05 17.07
C THR A 42 -4.31 1.15 15.98
N GLY A 43 -3.68 1.21 14.81
CA GLY A 43 -4.00 0.36 13.67
C GLY A 43 -2.75 0.00 12.90
N ALA A 44 -2.91 -0.81 11.85
CA ALA A 44 -1.82 -1.16 10.95
C ALA A 44 -2.30 -1.18 9.51
N ALA A 45 -1.41 -0.77 8.59
CA ALA A 45 -1.62 -0.87 7.16
C ALA A 45 -0.58 -1.81 6.55
N TYR A 46 -1.03 -2.53 5.53
CA TYR A 46 -0.33 -3.62 4.86
C TYR A 46 -0.39 -3.44 3.35
N MET A 47 0.61 -3.92 2.65
CA MET A 47 0.67 -3.89 1.18
C MET A 47 1.87 -4.67 0.68
N THR A 48 1.89 -4.97 -0.61
CA THR A 48 3.10 -5.47 -1.27
C THR A 48 3.76 -4.32 -2.05
N LEU A 49 5.04 -4.06 -1.77
CA LEU A 49 5.82 -3.06 -2.49
C LEU A 49 6.63 -3.74 -3.58
N VAL A 50 6.37 -3.37 -4.83
CA VAL A 50 7.04 -3.91 -6.01
C VAL A 50 7.93 -2.85 -6.63
N ASN A 51 9.22 -3.13 -6.71
CA ASN A 51 10.19 -2.26 -7.36
C ASN A 51 10.31 -2.63 -8.85
N GLN A 52 9.81 -1.75 -9.70
CA GLN A 52 9.81 -1.90 -11.16
C GLN A 52 11.08 -1.31 -11.80
N SER A 53 11.96 -0.69 -11.01
CA SER A 53 13.24 -0.17 -11.48
C SER A 53 14.32 -1.28 -11.46
N ASN A 54 15.51 -0.94 -11.91
CA ASN A 54 16.68 -1.84 -11.89
C ASN A 54 17.62 -1.60 -10.68
N GLN A 55 17.23 -0.73 -9.74
CA GLN A 55 18.03 -0.39 -8.56
C GLN A 55 17.21 -0.62 -7.29
N ALA A 56 17.84 -1.16 -6.26
CA ALA A 56 17.23 -1.26 -4.94
C ALA A 56 16.89 0.14 -4.39
N ASP A 57 15.74 0.22 -3.70
CA ASP A 57 15.28 1.41 -3.02
C ASP A 57 14.90 1.09 -1.57
N ARG A 58 14.64 2.10 -0.77
CA ARG A 58 14.30 1.95 0.65
C ARG A 58 13.11 2.83 0.98
N LEU A 59 12.06 2.24 1.57
CA LEU A 59 11.00 3.00 2.22
C LEU A 59 11.52 3.53 3.55
N LEU A 60 11.62 4.85 3.68
CA LEU A 60 12.18 5.53 4.86
C LEU A 60 11.12 5.93 5.86
N SER A 61 9.91 6.28 5.39
CA SER A 61 8.80 6.70 6.24
C SER A 61 7.48 6.66 5.49
N ALA A 62 6.40 6.76 6.25
CA ALA A 62 5.06 6.99 5.72
C ALA A 62 4.42 8.17 6.44
N ALA A 63 3.55 8.92 5.76
CA ALA A 63 2.81 10.04 6.31
C ALA A 63 1.34 9.97 5.89
N GLY A 64 0.44 10.56 6.68
CA GLY A 64 -1.00 10.60 6.38
C GLY A 64 -1.76 11.31 7.48
N GLU A 65 -3.03 11.63 7.20
CA GLU A 65 -3.88 12.35 8.16
C GLU A 65 -4.67 11.43 9.10
N VAL A 66 -4.63 10.11 8.88
CA VAL A 66 -5.41 9.10 9.59
C VAL A 66 -5.00 8.93 11.05
N ALA A 67 -3.74 9.19 11.37
CA ALA A 67 -3.15 9.02 12.70
C ALA A 67 -2.23 10.18 13.06
N THR A 68 -1.89 10.31 14.35
CA THR A 68 -0.96 11.33 14.85
C THR A 68 0.49 10.98 14.50
N THR A 69 0.84 9.69 14.60
CA THR A 69 2.18 9.18 14.32
C THR A 69 2.06 7.95 13.41
N ILE A 70 2.93 7.86 12.42
CA ILE A 70 2.98 6.75 11.46
C ILE A 70 4.43 6.28 11.40
N GLU A 71 4.65 4.99 11.66
CA GLU A 71 5.97 4.39 11.79
C GLU A 71 6.07 3.09 11.00
N LEU A 72 7.28 2.71 10.59
CA LEU A 72 7.57 1.42 10.00
C LEU A 72 7.94 0.45 11.12
N HIS A 73 7.27 -0.68 11.20
CA HIS A 73 7.49 -1.68 12.24
C HIS A 73 7.70 -3.07 11.66
N THR A 74 8.30 -3.93 12.46
CA THR A 74 8.38 -5.37 12.21
C THR A 74 8.09 -6.14 13.49
N HIS A 75 7.71 -7.41 13.35
CA HIS A 75 7.67 -8.33 14.46
C HIS A 75 9.02 -9.05 14.58
N VAL A 76 9.54 -9.10 15.78
CA VAL A 76 10.74 -9.89 16.12
C VAL A 76 10.41 -10.86 17.26
N GLN A 77 10.98 -12.05 17.19
CA GLN A 77 10.88 -13.01 18.27
C GLN A 77 11.97 -12.73 19.32
N GLU A 78 11.56 -12.45 20.54
CA GLU A 78 12.46 -12.30 21.70
C GLU A 78 12.10 -13.37 22.74
N GLY A 79 12.87 -14.46 22.79
CA GLY A 79 12.53 -15.64 23.57
C GLY A 79 11.24 -16.27 23.07
N ASP A 80 10.26 -16.47 23.96
CA ASP A 80 8.95 -17.04 23.63
C ASP A 80 7.89 -15.99 23.25
N MET A 81 8.28 -14.71 23.15
CA MET A 81 7.33 -13.62 22.85
C MET A 81 7.63 -12.95 21.51
N MET A 82 6.57 -12.67 20.77
CA MET A 82 6.62 -11.80 19.60
C MET A 82 6.47 -10.34 20.03
N LYS A 83 7.42 -9.49 19.66
CA LYS A 83 7.41 -8.06 19.96
C LYS A 83 7.46 -7.24 18.68
N MET A 84 6.70 -6.16 18.65
CA MET A 84 6.80 -5.15 17.59
C MET A 84 7.98 -4.22 17.87
N ARG A 85 8.79 -3.98 16.84
CA ARG A 85 9.94 -3.05 16.90
C ARG A 85 9.87 -2.09 15.71
N PRO A 86 10.17 -0.80 15.92
CA PRO A 86 10.34 0.11 14.82
C PRO A 86 11.57 -0.28 14.00
N VAL A 87 11.48 -0.04 12.67
CA VAL A 87 12.59 -0.17 11.73
C VAL A 87 12.86 1.16 11.06
N GLU A 88 14.14 1.46 10.80
CA GLU A 88 14.54 2.72 10.17
C GLU A 88 14.15 2.79 8.69
N ALA A 89 14.12 1.65 8.02
CA ALA A 89 13.73 1.55 6.62
C ALA A 89 13.33 0.12 6.24
N ILE A 90 12.55 0.00 5.15
CA ILE A 90 12.22 -1.28 4.52
C ILE A 90 12.88 -1.30 3.14
N GLU A 91 13.75 -2.25 2.88
CA GLU A 91 14.42 -2.43 1.59
C GLU A 91 13.44 -3.01 0.56
N VAL A 92 13.45 -2.46 -0.67
CA VAL A 92 12.62 -2.91 -1.80
C VAL A 92 13.52 -3.15 -3.01
N LYS A 93 13.86 -4.41 -3.25
CA LYS A 93 14.78 -4.81 -4.33
C LYS A 93 14.05 -5.02 -5.65
N PRO A 94 14.72 -4.80 -6.78
CA PRO A 94 14.19 -5.18 -8.10
C PRO A 94 13.88 -6.68 -8.17
N GLY A 95 12.67 -7.03 -8.63
CA GLY A 95 12.26 -8.42 -8.81
C GLY A 95 11.97 -9.20 -7.52
N GLU A 96 12.15 -8.60 -6.33
CA GLU A 96 11.86 -9.18 -5.02
C GLU A 96 10.88 -8.26 -4.28
N PRO A 97 9.57 -8.59 -4.24
CA PRO A 97 8.59 -7.77 -3.55
C PRO A 97 8.83 -7.71 -2.04
N ALA A 98 8.73 -6.52 -1.45
CA ALA A 98 8.70 -6.37 0.01
C ALA A 98 7.25 -6.49 0.48
N VAL A 99 6.94 -7.56 1.23
CA VAL A 99 5.59 -7.85 1.72
C VAL A 99 5.43 -7.30 3.13
N LEU A 100 4.48 -6.37 3.26
CA LEU A 100 4.02 -5.86 4.55
C LEU A 100 2.73 -6.60 4.90
N GLU A 101 2.78 -7.41 5.96
CA GLU A 101 1.70 -8.34 6.34
C GLU A 101 1.55 -8.48 7.87
N PRO A 102 0.40 -8.94 8.37
CA PRO A 102 0.22 -9.25 9.78
C PRO A 102 1.26 -10.25 10.27
N GLY A 103 1.94 -9.90 11.38
CA GLY A 103 3.02 -10.74 11.94
C GLY A 103 4.40 -10.49 11.33
N GLY A 104 4.52 -9.67 10.29
CA GLY A 104 5.75 -9.27 9.63
C GLY A 104 5.98 -7.76 9.66
N LEU A 105 6.54 -7.24 8.57
CA LEU A 105 6.66 -5.80 8.32
C LEU A 105 5.27 -5.16 8.20
N HIS A 106 5.10 -3.95 8.70
CA HIS A 106 3.86 -3.20 8.57
C HIS A 106 4.05 -1.70 8.81
N ILE A 107 3.07 -0.91 8.39
CA ILE A 107 3.00 0.52 8.71
C ILE A 107 2.08 0.66 9.93
N MET A 108 2.65 1.04 11.07
CA MET A 108 1.93 1.25 12.32
C MET A 108 1.29 2.63 12.35
N LEU A 109 -0.01 2.68 12.68
CA LEU A 109 -0.80 3.89 12.81
C LEU A 109 -1.07 4.14 14.30
N ILE A 110 -0.47 5.17 14.89
CA ILE A 110 -0.53 5.46 16.32
C ILE A 110 -1.30 6.76 16.55
N GLY A 111 -2.25 6.74 17.47
CA GLY A 111 -3.13 7.87 17.72
C GLY A 111 -4.10 8.10 16.56
N LEU A 112 -4.86 7.05 16.19
CA LEU A 112 -5.91 7.15 15.18
C LEU A 112 -6.87 8.28 15.55
N LYS A 113 -7.16 9.17 14.61
CA LYS A 113 -8.10 10.28 14.80
C LYS A 113 -9.56 9.82 14.83
N GLN A 114 -9.84 8.70 14.18
CA GLN A 114 -11.13 8.01 14.15
C GLN A 114 -10.89 6.51 14.02
N PRO A 115 -11.81 5.65 14.49
CA PRO A 115 -11.73 4.22 14.24
C PRO A 115 -11.68 3.92 12.75
N LEU A 116 -10.94 2.90 12.36
CA LEU A 116 -10.94 2.39 11.00
C LEU A 116 -12.17 1.49 10.82
N VAL A 117 -13.07 1.88 9.94
CA VAL A 117 -14.32 1.15 9.67
C VAL A 117 -14.26 0.52 8.30
N GLU A 118 -14.71 -0.75 8.18
CA GLU A 118 -14.76 -1.49 6.92
C GLU A 118 -15.37 -0.66 5.78
N GLY A 119 -14.76 -0.71 4.60
CA GLY A 119 -15.16 0.04 3.41
C GLY A 119 -14.61 1.47 3.35
N GLN A 120 -14.10 2.02 4.44
CA GLN A 120 -13.43 3.31 4.41
C GLN A 120 -12.12 3.25 3.62
N ARG A 121 -11.69 4.43 3.14
CA ARG A 121 -10.40 4.62 2.47
C ARG A 121 -9.70 5.83 3.05
N PHE A 122 -8.39 5.74 3.14
CA PHE A 122 -7.53 6.86 3.52
C PHE A 122 -6.24 6.84 2.69
N LYS A 123 -5.58 7.98 2.64
CA LYS A 123 -4.34 8.14 1.87
C LYS A 123 -3.13 8.08 2.79
N LEU A 124 -2.12 7.35 2.34
CA LEU A 124 -0.76 7.39 2.85
C LEU A 124 0.17 7.96 1.77
N LEU A 125 1.18 8.67 2.19
CA LEU A 125 2.29 9.12 1.36
C LEU A 125 3.54 8.37 1.81
N LEU A 126 3.97 7.41 1.02
CA LEU A 126 5.18 6.62 1.25
C LEU A 126 6.40 7.43 0.77
N ASN A 127 7.41 7.56 1.60
CA ASN A 127 8.61 8.32 1.28
C ASN A 127 9.80 7.38 1.07
N PHE A 128 10.19 7.24 -0.19
CA PHE A 128 11.32 6.39 -0.60
C PHE A 128 12.59 7.21 -0.76
N GLU A 129 13.74 6.55 -0.62
CA GLU A 129 15.06 7.18 -0.73
C GLU A 129 15.32 7.69 -2.16
N LYS A 130 14.97 6.90 -3.19
CA LYS A 130 15.21 7.22 -4.60
C LYS A 130 13.93 7.58 -5.36
N ALA A 131 12.88 6.78 -5.22
CA ALA A 131 11.61 7.02 -5.90
C ALA A 131 10.85 8.24 -5.36
N GLY A 132 11.28 8.78 -4.19
CA GLY A 132 10.63 9.92 -3.58
C GLY A 132 9.26 9.59 -2.99
N LYS A 133 8.29 10.46 -3.19
CA LYS A 133 6.96 10.38 -2.56
C LYS A 133 5.99 9.63 -3.44
N VAL A 134 5.47 8.49 -2.96
CA VAL A 134 4.49 7.65 -3.64
C VAL A 134 3.17 7.70 -2.87
N PRO A 135 2.11 8.30 -3.43
CA PRO A 135 0.78 8.31 -2.81
C PRO A 135 0.11 6.93 -2.95
N VAL A 136 -0.48 6.45 -1.87
CA VAL A 136 -1.18 5.16 -1.81
C VAL A 136 -2.55 5.35 -1.17
N GLU A 137 -3.60 4.82 -1.78
CA GLU A 137 -4.93 4.76 -1.18
C GLU A 137 -5.13 3.41 -0.51
N VAL A 138 -5.31 3.41 0.81
CA VAL A 138 -5.49 2.22 1.64
C VAL A 138 -6.97 1.98 1.88
N GLN A 139 -7.44 0.76 1.64
CA GLN A 139 -8.81 0.34 1.93
C GLN A 139 -8.89 -0.35 3.30
N VAL A 140 -9.90 -0.04 4.08
CA VAL A 140 -10.15 -0.72 5.36
C VAL A 140 -10.99 -1.97 5.12
N THR A 141 -10.51 -3.13 5.61
CA THR A 141 -11.17 -4.44 5.49
C THR A 141 -11.12 -5.21 6.81
N LYS A 142 -11.99 -6.22 6.97
CA LYS A 142 -11.96 -7.12 8.14
C LYS A 142 -10.82 -8.12 8.06
N THR A 143 -10.56 -8.61 6.87
CA THR A 143 -9.59 -9.65 6.57
C THR A 143 -8.65 -9.18 5.47
N ASP A 144 -7.54 -9.88 5.30
CA ASP A 144 -6.62 -9.65 4.20
C ASP A 144 -7.31 -9.99 2.86
N PRO A 145 -7.50 -9.01 1.97
CA PRO A 145 -8.17 -9.23 0.69
C PRO A 145 -7.43 -10.21 -0.22
N ALA A 146 -6.13 -10.43 -0.02
CA ALA A 146 -5.36 -11.41 -0.79
C ALA A 146 -5.69 -12.86 -0.40
N HIS A 147 -6.26 -13.10 0.79
CA HIS A 147 -6.62 -14.42 1.28
C HIS A 147 -8.10 -14.78 1.07
N GLU A 148 -8.96 -13.87 0.64
CA GLU A 148 -10.37 -14.15 0.38
C GLU A 148 -10.59 -15.01 -0.88
N GLY A 149 -9.61 -15.09 -1.80
CA GLY A 149 -9.70 -15.90 -3.02
C GLY A 149 -9.58 -17.43 -2.84
N HIS A 150 -9.30 -17.95 -1.64
CA HIS A 150 -9.05 -19.38 -1.41
C HIS A 150 -10.06 -20.09 -0.51
N LYS A 151 -11.21 -19.48 -0.19
CA LYS A 151 -12.25 -20.10 0.65
C LYS A 151 -13.46 -20.66 -0.09
N GLU A 152 -13.35 -21.03 -1.36
CA GLU A 152 -14.36 -21.87 -2.00
C GLU A 152 -13.73 -23.23 -2.37
N HIS A 153 -14.06 -24.24 -1.63
CA HIS A 153 -14.20 -25.67 -1.83
C HIS A 153 -13.60 -26.52 -0.69
N LYS A 154 -14.34 -26.63 0.40
CA LYS A 154 -14.42 -27.88 1.14
C LYS A 154 -15.87 -28.09 1.52
N GLU A 155 -16.67 -28.51 0.55
CA GLU A 155 -17.91 -29.26 0.81
C GLU A 155 -17.54 -30.55 1.51
N HIS A 156 -17.93 -30.67 2.76
CA HIS A 156 -17.96 -31.94 3.48
C HIS A 156 -19.02 -32.79 2.82
N THR A 157 -18.61 -33.74 2.00
CA THR A 157 -19.44 -34.90 1.69
C THR A 157 -19.55 -35.73 2.94
N GLU A 158 -20.67 -35.58 3.67
CA GLU A 158 -21.09 -36.53 4.69
C GLU A 158 -21.37 -37.86 4.01
N HIS A 159 -20.52 -38.84 4.28
CA HIS A 159 -20.79 -40.22 3.94
C HIS A 159 -21.79 -40.79 4.97
N SER A 160 -23.08 -40.73 4.61
CA SER A 160 -24.10 -41.56 5.16
C SER A 160 -23.81 -43.02 4.74
N GLY A 161 -23.18 -43.75 5.63
CA GLY A 161 -22.89 -45.17 5.49
C GLY A 161 -23.77 -45.99 6.40
N GLY A 162 -24.69 -46.69 5.80
CA GLY A 162 -25.69 -47.61 6.14
C GLY A 162 -25.49 -48.57 7.31
N MET A 163 -26.58 -48.70 8.02
CA MET A 163 -26.88 -49.84 8.90
C MET A 163 -26.70 -51.16 8.18
N HIS A 164 -26.07 -52.09 8.85
CA HIS A 164 -26.36 -53.49 8.67
C HIS A 164 -26.45 -54.18 10.03
N LYS A 165 -27.67 -54.67 10.34
CA LYS A 165 -28.00 -55.72 11.30
C LYS A 165 -28.15 -57.00 10.51
N PRO A 166 -28.10 -58.18 11.07
CA PRO A 166 -28.66 -58.68 12.35
C PRO A 166 -27.66 -59.06 13.41
#